data_0d90cf679292370a8614cba169e6df08
#
_entry.id   0d90cf679292370a8614cba169e6df08
#
_cell.length_a   1.000
_cell.length_b   1.000
_cell.length_c   1.000
_cell.angle_alpha   90.00
_cell.angle_beta   90.00
_cell.angle_gamma   90.00
#
_symmetry.space_group_name_H-M   'P 1'
#
loop_
_entity.id
_entity.type
_entity.pdbx_description
1 polymer ?
#
loop_
_entity_poly.entity_id
_entity_poly.type
_entity_poly.pdbx_seq_one_letter_code
_entity_poly.pdbx_strand_id
1 'polypeptide(L)'
;LDEGKSLMWIDHHKGIIEDSKTWGFVVPGLRRVGTGACALASNLLMGKVPAVVRCLSDYDVWNKESELGWDTVVAVQYALRSKIRLNVLIALSYLYDHFKEDMKDNEIDLIFYDLAKEGRAIINYMAGKNEQEVSAYSFEAYVDEVKVVAMNTTEFSSKVFDSLTRDWLDGRKIKALMPFCIMPCGKVRFSLYECVEDSVDCCEVSKRFGGGGHAGAAGFVIDVSSDQFKDFLESKKLLSK
;
A
#
# COMPACT_ATOMS: atom_id res chain seq x y z
N LEU A 1 6.53 -26.95 -19.34
CA LEU A 1 7.93 -26.59 -19.10
C LEU A 1 8.75 -27.20 -20.22
N ASP A 2 9.49 -26.37 -20.95
CA ASP A 2 10.44 -26.87 -21.96
C ASP A 2 11.47 -27.78 -21.30
N GLU A 3 11.80 -28.87 -21.96
CA GLU A 3 12.80 -29.81 -21.48
C GLU A 3 14.11 -29.07 -21.19
N GLY A 4 14.56 -29.11 -19.95
CA GLY A 4 15.83 -28.53 -19.49
C GLY A 4 15.71 -27.22 -18.68
N LYS A 5 14.50 -26.64 -18.49
CA LYS A 5 14.31 -25.49 -17.59
C LYS A 5 13.88 -25.95 -16.21
N SER A 6 14.57 -25.46 -15.17
CA SER A 6 14.13 -25.63 -13.78
C SER A 6 13.26 -24.45 -13.37
N LEU A 7 12.14 -24.71 -12.69
CA LEU A 7 11.26 -23.70 -12.11
C LEU A 7 11.36 -23.77 -10.59
N MET A 8 11.52 -22.61 -9.97
CA MET A 8 11.45 -22.48 -8.51
C MET A 8 10.39 -21.42 -8.19
N TRP A 9 9.48 -21.73 -7.26
CA TRP A 9 8.43 -20.82 -6.81
C TRP A 9 8.74 -20.33 -5.38
N ILE A 10 8.96 -19.02 -5.23
CA ILE A 10 9.16 -18.34 -3.95
C ILE A 10 7.98 -17.39 -3.73
N ASP A 11 7.23 -17.57 -2.63
CA ASP A 11 6.01 -16.80 -2.39
C ASP A 11 5.66 -16.72 -0.89
N HIS A 12 4.83 -15.72 -0.52
CA HIS A 12 4.33 -15.49 0.82
C HIS A 12 2.80 -15.28 0.87
N HIS A 13 2.11 -15.25 -0.27
CA HIS A 13 0.68 -15.03 -0.34
C HIS A 13 -0.11 -16.26 0.13
N LYS A 14 -0.74 -16.15 1.31
CA LYS A 14 -1.48 -17.25 1.93
C LYS A 14 -2.50 -17.90 0.99
N GLY A 15 -3.29 -17.12 0.27
CA GLY A 15 -4.34 -17.64 -0.63
C GLY A 15 -3.75 -18.54 -1.71
N ILE A 16 -2.71 -18.07 -2.43
CA ILE A 16 -2.08 -18.85 -3.51
C ILE A 16 -1.37 -20.10 -2.96
N ILE A 17 -0.74 -19.97 -1.77
CA ILE A 17 -0.11 -21.11 -1.10
C ILE A 17 -1.17 -22.19 -0.73
N GLU A 18 -2.33 -21.79 -0.23
CA GLU A 18 -3.43 -22.71 0.08
C GLU A 18 -4.02 -23.32 -1.20
N ASP A 19 -4.30 -22.51 -2.22
CA ASP A 19 -4.83 -22.98 -3.50
C ASP A 19 -3.89 -23.99 -4.17
N SER A 20 -2.57 -23.81 -4.02
CA SER A 20 -1.58 -24.72 -4.59
C SER A 20 -1.67 -26.15 -4.07
N LYS A 21 -2.27 -26.38 -2.92
CA LYS A 21 -2.51 -27.73 -2.37
C LYS A 21 -3.50 -28.54 -3.21
N THR A 22 -4.31 -27.86 -4.01
CA THR A 22 -5.29 -28.50 -4.92
C THR A 22 -4.72 -28.76 -6.33
N TRP A 23 -3.52 -28.25 -6.62
CA TRP A 23 -2.88 -28.46 -7.91
C TRP A 23 -2.46 -29.92 -8.04
N GLY A 24 -2.66 -30.51 -9.20
CA GLY A 24 -2.25 -31.90 -9.47
C GLY A 24 -0.74 -32.10 -9.62
N PHE A 25 0.08 -31.10 -9.27
CA PHE A 25 1.53 -31.11 -9.37
C PHE A 25 2.18 -30.26 -8.26
N VAL A 26 3.47 -30.51 -8.00
CA VAL A 26 4.26 -29.77 -7.01
C VAL A 26 5.30 -28.92 -7.72
N VAL A 27 5.35 -27.63 -7.44
CA VAL A 27 6.43 -26.72 -7.88
C VAL A 27 7.48 -26.64 -6.76
N PRO A 28 8.76 -26.97 -7.02
CA PRO A 28 9.84 -26.76 -6.04
C PRO A 28 9.96 -25.28 -5.63
N GLY A 29 10.41 -25.01 -4.40
CA GLY A 29 10.67 -23.66 -3.95
C GLY A 29 10.34 -23.42 -2.48
N LEU A 30 10.37 -22.15 -2.07
CA LEU A 30 10.21 -21.75 -0.69
C LEU A 30 8.95 -20.88 -0.55
N ARG A 31 8.02 -21.32 0.30
CA ARG A 31 6.77 -20.62 0.58
C ARG A 31 6.59 -20.44 2.07
N ARG A 32 6.41 -19.20 2.50
CA ARG A 32 6.25 -18.90 3.93
C ARG A 32 5.42 -17.64 4.12
N VAL A 33 4.25 -17.76 4.71
CA VAL A 33 3.41 -16.63 5.12
C VAL A 33 4.11 -15.84 6.24
N GLY A 34 3.98 -14.52 6.21
CA GLY A 34 4.57 -13.62 7.21
C GLY A 34 6.04 -13.26 6.98
N THR A 35 6.60 -13.63 5.82
CA THR A 35 7.95 -13.23 5.41
C THR A 35 7.91 -12.87 3.93
N GLY A 36 8.24 -11.64 3.57
CA GLY A 36 8.21 -11.19 2.17
C GLY A 36 9.08 -12.05 1.24
N ALA A 37 8.64 -12.22 0.01
CA ALA A 37 9.31 -13.08 -0.98
C ALA A 37 10.77 -12.67 -1.23
N CYS A 38 11.10 -11.36 -1.12
CA CYS A 38 12.47 -10.87 -1.26
C CYS A 38 13.40 -11.40 -0.16
N ALA A 39 12.93 -11.51 1.08
CA ALA A 39 13.73 -12.08 2.18
C ALA A 39 13.89 -13.60 2.04
N LEU A 40 12.85 -14.30 1.59
CA LEU A 40 12.93 -15.74 1.29
C LEU A 40 13.94 -16.01 0.19
N ALA A 41 13.92 -15.24 -0.89
CA ALA A 41 14.87 -15.35 -2.00
C ALA A 41 16.29 -15.02 -1.55
N SER A 42 16.51 -13.95 -0.80
CA SER A 42 17.82 -13.57 -0.26
C SER A 42 18.40 -14.66 0.61
N ASN A 43 17.61 -15.19 1.56
CA ASN A 43 18.07 -16.27 2.42
C ASN A 43 18.42 -17.54 1.63
N LEU A 44 17.62 -17.89 0.62
CA LEU A 44 17.84 -19.09 -0.19
C LEU A 44 19.11 -18.97 -1.06
N LEU A 45 19.34 -17.80 -1.66
CA LEU A 45 20.43 -17.61 -2.63
C LEU A 45 21.75 -17.17 -1.98
N MET A 46 21.67 -16.41 -0.87
CA MET A 46 22.83 -15.79 -0.23
C MET A 46 23.11 -16.30 1.19
N GLY A 47 22.22 -17.11 1.77
CA GLY A 47 22.33 -17.59 3.15
C GLY A 47 22.14 -16.50 4.21
N LYS A 48 21.78 -15.28 3.83
CA LYS A 48 21.58 -14.12 4.73
C LYS A 48 20.46 -13.20 4.21
N VAL A 49 19.92 -12.39 5.11
CA VAL A 49 18.92 -11.35 4.79
C VAL A 49 19.47 -10.00 5.26
N PRO A 50 20.03 -9.16 4.37
CA PRO A 50 20.52 -7.83 4.71
C PRO A 50 19.41 -6.94 5.30
N ALA A 51 19.76 -5.95 6.13
CA ALA A 51 18.82 -5.08 6.82
C ALA A 51 17.82 -4.39 5.86
N VAL A 52 18.29 -3.91 4.70
CA VAL A 52 17.42 -3.29 3.68
C VAL A 52 16.40 -4.29 3.11
N VAL A 53 16.82 -5.55 2.87
CA VAL A 53 15.90 -6.60 2.37
C VAL A 53 14.90 -7.01 3.45
N ARG A 54 15.34 -7.07 4.72
CA ARG A 54 14.44 -7.29 5.85
C ARG A 54 13.40 -6.19 5.94
N CYS A 55 13.83 -4.94 5.81
CA CYS A 55 12.94 -3.77 5.79
C CYS A 55 11.88 -3.86 4.70
N LEU A 56 12.27 -4.23 3.48
CA LEU A 56 11.34 -4.43 2.36
C LEU A 56 10.35 -5.57 2.63
N SER A 57 10.85 -6.67 3.20
CA SER A 57 10.03 -7.81 3.60
C SER A 57 9.00 -7.42 4.67
N ASP A 58 9.45 -6.74 5.73
CA ASP A 58 8.58 -6.32 6.83
C ASP A 58 7.50 -5.34 6.36
N TYR A 59 7.84 -4.45 5.43
CA TYR A 59 6.86 -3.55 4.81
C TYR A 59 5.80 -4.32 4.00
N ASP A 60 6.24 -5.29 3.20
CA ASP A 60 5.41 -6.08 2.30
C ASP A 60 4.37 -6.93 3.05
N VAL A 61 4.75 -7.48 4.19
CA VAL A 61 3.88 -8.30 5.05
C VAL A 61 3.25 -7.52 6.22
N TRP A 62 3.38 -6.19 6.26
CA TRP A 62 2.87 -5.32 7.33
C TRP A 62 3.30 -5.74 8.74
N ASN A 63 4.56 -6.18 8.89
CA ASN A 63 5.14 -6.55 10.18
C ASN A 63 5.42 -5.30 11.03
N LYS A 64 4.40 -4.81 11.72
CA LYS A 64 4.49 -3.64 12.61
C LYS A 64 5.37 -3.89 13.85
N GLU A 65 5.61 -5.16 14.19
CA GLU A 65 6.48 -5.60 15.30
C GLU A 65 7.93 -5.81 14.84
N SER A 66 8.32 -5.24 13.70
CA SER A 66 9.69 -5.34 13.18
C SER A 66 10.72 -4.87 14.20
N GLU A 67 11.78 -5.64 14.41
CA GLU A 67 12.93 -5.27 15.24
C GLU A 67 13.63 -3.98 14.77
N LEU A 68 13.47 -3.61 13.49
CA LEU A 68 13.98 -2.38 12.91
C LEU A 68 13.13 -1.14 13.29
N GLY A 69 11.97 -1.35 13.89
CA GLY A 69 10.96 -0.33 14.15
C GLY A 69 10.17 0.05 12.90
N TRP A 70 8.82 0.04 13.02
CA TRP A 70 7.92 0.26 11.88
C TRP A 70 8.16 1.60 11.17
N ASP A 71 8.42 2.68 11.92
CA ASP A 71 8.70 4.00 11.32
C ASP A 71 9.96 4.00 10.45
N THR A 72 10.97 3.22 10.84
CA THR A 72 12.18 3.04 10.04
C THR A 72 11.89 2.22 8.79
N VAL A 73 11.11 1.14 8.91
CA VAL A 73 10.66 0.30 7.80
C VAL A 73 9.93 1.14 6.76
N VAL A 74 8.98 1.96 7.19
CA VAL A 74 8.24 2.87 6.30
C VAL A 74 9.16 3.90 5.66
N ALA A 75 10.05 4.52 6.43
CA ALA A 75 10.97 5.54 5.93
C ALA A 75 11.89 5.00 4.83
N VAL A 76 12.53 3.85 5.06
CA VAL A 76 13.39 3.20 4.05
C VAL A 76 12.62 2.90 2.76
N GLN A 77 11.39 2.41 2.88
CA GLN A 77 10.54 2.16 1.71
C GLN A 77 10.28 3.43 0.88
N TYR A 78 10.00 4.56 1.53
CA TYR A 78 9.79 5.83 0.83
C TYR A 78 11.07 6.34 0.16
N ALA A 79 12.22 6.25 0.82
CA ALA A 79 13.51 6.62 0.24
C ALA A 79 13.85 5.77 -0.99
N LEU A 80 13.69 4.45 -0.90
CA LEU A 80 13.92 3.55 -2.04
C LEU A 80 13.00 3.88 -3.21
N ARG A 81 11.71 4.09 -2.97
CA ARG A 81 10.75 4.47 -4.03
C ARG A 81 11.16 5.76 -4.73
N SER A 82 11.68 6.75 -4.01
CA SER A 82 12.14 8.01 -4.60
C SER A 82 13.33 7.80 -5.53
N LYS A 83 14.23 6.86 -5.22
CA LYS A 83 15.44 6.55 -5.99
C LYS A 83 15.15 5.68 -7.22
N ILE A 84 14.39 4.61 -7.04
CA ILE A 84 14.16 3.61 -8.08
C ILE A 84 13.04 3.99 -9.06
N ARG A 85 12.18 4.96 -8.74
CA ARG A 85 11.11 5.51 -9.60
C ARG A 85 10.27 4.44 -10.32
N LEU A 86 10.05 3.30 -9.69
CA LEU A 86 9.34 2.14 -10.25
C LEU A 86 9.99 1.58 -11.54
N ASN A 87 11.28 1.81 -11.75
CA ASN A 87 12.03 1.29 -12.89
C ASN A 87 12.98 0.19 -12.45
N VAL A 88 12.78 -1.02 -12.95
CA VAL A 88 13.56 -2.22 -12.56
C VAL A 88 15.05 -2.04 -12.85
N LEU A 89 15.43 -1.42 -13.96
CA LEU A 89 16.84 -1.22 -14.32
C LEU A 89 17.50 -0.22 -13.37
N ILE A 90 16.80 0.85 -13.00
CA ILE A 90 17.28 1.83 -12.01
C ILE A 90 17.41 1.15 -10.64
N ALA A 91 16.43 0.32 -10.25
CA ALA A 91 16.48 -0.44 -9.01
C ALA A 91 17.70 -1.38 -8.95
N LEU A 92 17.94 -2.14 -10.02
CA LEU A 92 19.08 -3.06 -10.10
C LEU A 92 20.43 -2.29 -10.08
N SER A 93 20.55 -1.18 -10.82
CA SER A 93 21.74 -0.32 -10.79
C SER A 93 21.96 0.22 -9.38
N TYR A 94 20.92 0.77 -8.75
CA TYR A 94 21.01 1.30 -7.38
C TYR A 94 21.48 0.22 -6.39
N LEU A 95 20.90 -0.98 -6.45
CA LEU A 95 21.28 -2.09 -5.58
C LEU A 95 22.72 -2.53 -5.84
N TYR A 96 23.13 -2.66 -7.11
CA TYR A 96 24.47 -3.04 -7.49
C TYR A 96 25.53 -2.02 -7.03
N ASP A 97 25.24 -0.73 -7.16
CA ASP A 97 26.17 0.35 -6.81
C ASP A 97 26.32 0.53 -5.29
N HIS A 98 25.26 0.25 -4.51
CA HIS A 98 25.22 0.55 -3.09
C HIS A 98 25.29 -0.68 -2.17
N PHE A 99 25.13 -1.89 -2.68
CA PHE A 99 25.14 -3.13 -1.90
C PHE A 99 26.07 -4.16 -2.54
N LYS A 100 27.39 -3.94 -2.46
CA LYS A 100 28.41 -4.84 -3.00
C LYS A 100 28.60 -6.04 -2.09
N GLU A 101 29.05 -7.17 -2.66
CA GLU A 101 29.25 -8.43 -1.93
C GLU A 101 30.29 -8.33 -0.81
N ASP A 102 31.28 -7.44 -0.97
CA ASP A 102 32.42 -7.25 -0.06
C ASP A 102 32.19 -6.15 0.98
N MET A 103 31.00 -5.55 1.03
CA MET A 103 30.67 -4.50 2.00
C MET A 103 30.67 -5.05 3.43
N LYS A 104 31.24 -4.27 4.33
CA LYS A 104 31.22 -4.53 5.77
C LYS A 104 29.86 -4.15 6.37
N ASP A 105 29.48 -4.80 7.45
CA ASP A 105 28.19 -4.58 8.10
C ASP A 105 27.99 -3.10 8.49
N ASN A 106 29.04 -2.40 8.96
CA ASN A 106 28.97 -0.99 9.31
C ASN A 106 28.73 -0.06 8.10
N GLU A 107 29.14 -0.44 6.90
CA GLU A 107 28.87 0.31 5.66
C GLU A 107 27.40 0.13 5.23
N ILE A 108 26.89 -1.08 5.38
CA ILE A 108 25.48 -1.39 5.14
C ILE A 108 24.59 -0.63 6.13
N ASP A 109 24.97 -0.60 7.41
CA ASP A 109 24.25 0.14 8.45
C ASP A 109 24.22 1.64 8.18
N LEU A 110 25.31 2.22 7.65
CA LEU A 110 25.37 3.63 7.28
C LEU A 110 24.42 3.95 6.13
N ILE A 111 24.40 3.14 5.08
CA ILE A 111 23.47 3.29 3.95
C ILE A 111 22.02 3.18 4.43
N PHE A 112 21.74 2.22 5.30
CA PHE A 112 20.42 2.03 5.88
C PHE A 112 19.98 3.26 6.71
N TYR A 113 20.88 3.81 7.51
CA TYR A 113 20.63 5.03 8.29
C TYR A 113 20.32 6.24 7.39
N ASP A 114 21.09 6.44 6.32
CA ASP A 114 20.89 7.53 5.37
C ASP A 114 19.55 7.38 4.63
N LEU A 115 19.20 6.17 4.21
CA LEU A 115 17.90 5.89 3.61
C LEU A 115 16.76 6.21 4.58
N ALA A 116 16.87 5.80 5.84
CA ALA A 116 15.84 6.08 6.84
C ALA A 116 15.70 7.59 7.11
N LYS A 117 16.80 8.33 7.14
CA LYS A 117 16.81 9.79 7.31
C LYS A 117 16.14 10.50 6.12
N GLU A 118 16.49 10.12 4.90
CA GLU A 118 15.90 10.65 3.68
C GLU A 118 14.40 10.35 3.60
N GLY A 119 14.01 9.11 3.90
CA GLY A 119 12.62 8.69 3.89
C GLY A 119 11.76 9.43 4.90
N ARG A 120 12.29 9.71 6.10
CA ARG A 120 11.57 10.55 7.10
C ARG A 120 11.34 11.98 6.57
N ALA A 121 12.31 12.56 5.86
CA ALA A 121 12.12 13.88 5.26
C ALA A 121 11.03 13.87 4.18
N ILE A 122 10.97 12.81 3.35
CA ILE A 122 9.91 12.62 2.36
C ILE A 122 8.54 12.47 3.04
N ILE A 123 8.44 11.64 4.07
CA ILE A 123 7.19 11.41 4.82
C ILE A 123 6.70 12.71 5.45
N ASN A 124 7.57 13.48 6.10
CA ASN A 124 7.20 14.74 6.72
C ASN A 124 6.71 15.78 5.70
N TYR A 125 7.36 15.86 4.54
CA TYR A 125 6.90 16.73 3.45
C TYR A 125 5.52 16.30 2.94
N MET A 126 5.32 15.00 2.71
CA MET A 126 4.03 14.46 2.26
C MET A 126 2.92 14.67 3.30
N ALA A 127 3.23 14.49 4.59
CA ALA A 127 2.25 14.71 5.66
C ALA A 127 1.76 16.16 5.68
N GLY A 128 2.65 17.14 5.62
CA GLY A 128 2.26 18.56 5.56
C GLY A 128 1.48 18.93 4.30
N LYS A 129 1.86 18.36 3.13
CA LYS A 129 1.10 18.52 1.89
C LYS A 129 -0.28 17.91 1.99
N ASN A 130 -0.40 16.68 2.48
CA ASN A 130 -1.66 15.95 2.61
C ASN A 130 -2.60 16.67 3.58
N GLU A 131 -2.09 17.20 4.70
CA GLU A 131 -2.90 17.98 5.66
C GLU A 131 -3.53 19.22 4.98
N GLN A 132 -2.75 19.96 4.18
CA GLN A 132 -3.25 21.09 3.43
C GLN A 132 -4.30 20.69 2.40
N GLU A 133 -4.07 19.60 1.65
CA GLU A 133 -5.01 19.10 0.65
C GLU A 133 -6.31 18.61 1.29
N VAL A 134 -6.23 17.85 2.39
CA VAL A 134 -7.40 17.38 3.13
C VAL A 134 -8.21 18.56 3.66
N SER A 135 -7.56 19.55 4.24
CA SER A 135 -8.23 20.75 4.75
C SER A 135 -8.94 21.57 3.65
N ALA A 136 -8.38 21.59 2.43
CA ALA A 136 -8.90 22.40 1.34
C ALA A 136 -9.91 21.67 0.46
N TYR A 137 -9.75 20.35 0.24
CA TYR A 137 -10.43 19.63 -0.83
C TYR A 137 -11.26 18.44 -0.37
N SER A 138 -11.14 18.01 0.91
CA SER A 138 -11.98 16.92 1.38
C SER A 138 -13.39 17.38 1.76
N PHE A 139 -14.33 16.45 1.71
CA PHE A 139 -15.73 16.67 2.05
C PHE A 139 -16.38 15.38 2.56
N GLU A 140 -17.44 15.52 3.35
CA GLU A 140 -18.28 14.40 3.73
C GLU A 140 -19.25 14.06 2.59
N ALA A 141 -19.47 12.79 2.36
CA ALA A 141 -20.44 12.31 1.39
C ALA A 141 -20.99 10.94 1.82
N TYR A 142 -21.91 10.42 1.02
CA TYR A 142 -22.43 9.06 1.17
C TYR A 142 -22.13 8.26 -0.09
N VAL A 143 -21.66 7.03 0.10
CA VAL A 143 -21.59 6.00 -0.93
C VAL A 143 -22.54 4.90 -0.48
N ASP A 144 -23.68 4.78 -1.18
CA ASP A 144 -24.81 4.02 -0.68
C ASP A 144 -25.21 4.57 0.71
N GLU A 145 -25.31 3.75 1.74
CA GLU A 145 -25.64 4.18 3.11
C GLU A 145 -24.38 4.48 3.97
N VAL A 146 -23.19 4.35 3.41
CA VAL A 146 -21.93 4.53 4.14
C VAL A 146 -21.47 5.97 4.10
N LYS A 147 -21.36 6.59 5.27
CA LYS A 147 -20.81 7.94 5.41
C LYS A 147 -19.29 7.92 5.28
N VAL A 148 -18.75 8.71 4.36
CA VAL A 148 -17.31 8.77 4.04
C VAL A 148 -16.78 10.20 4.13
N VAL A 149 -15.45 10.32 4.31
CA VAL A 149 -14.71 11.51 3.90
C VAL A 149 -14.08 11.22 2.55
N ALA A 150 -14.40 12.05 1.56
CA ALA A 150 -13.95 11.90 0.20
C ALA A 150 -13.05 13.06 -0.23
N MET A 151 -12.12 12.80 -1.14
CA MET A 151 -11.27 13.80 -1.76
C MET A 151 -10.91 13.38 -3.19
N ASN A 152 -11.04 14.32 -4.14
CA ASN A 152 -10.52 14.10 -5.50
C ASN A 152 -8.99 14.25 -5.49
N THR A 153 -8.28 13.15 -5.66
CA THR A 153 -6.83 13.09 -5.61
C THR A 153 -6.29 11.98 -6.48
N THR A 154 -5.05 12.11 -6.93
CA THR A 154 -4.31 11.02 -7.59
C THR A 154 -3.61 10.09 -6.62
N GLU A 155 -3.59 10.42 -5.33
CA GLU A 155 -3.07 9.58 -4.25
C GLU A 155 -4.16 8.64 -3.74
N PHE A 156 -4.02 7.34 -4.02
CA PHE A 156 -5.03 6.33 -3.70
C PHE A 156 -4.80 5.61 -2.38
N SER A 157 -3.92 6.13 -1.52
CA SER A 157 -3.67 5.57 -0.19
C SER A 157 -4.53 6.25 0.85
N SER A 158 -5.00 5.49 1.86
CA SER A 158 -5.64 6.06 3.07
C SER A 158 -4.73 7.07 3.79
N LYS A 159 -3.42 6.97 3.62
CA LYS A 159 -2.43 7.88 4.23
C LYS A 159 -2.62 9.35 3.86
N VAL A 160 -3.29 9.65 2.77
CA VAL A 160 -3.62 11.04 2.44
C VAL A 160 -4.49 11.70 3.52
N PHE A 161 -5.23 10.91 4.29
CA PHE A 161 -6.11 11.36 5.36
C PHE A 161 -5.52 11.23 6.77
N ASP A 162 -4.23 10.94 6.92
CA ASP A 162 -3.58 10.71 8.23
C ASP A 162 -3.65 11.92 9.17
N SER A 163 -3.95 13.13 8.65
CA SER A 163 -4.20 14.33 9.47
C SER A 163 -5.58 14.33 10.16
N LEU A 164 -6.50 13.47 9.76
CA LEU A 164 -7.80 13.32 10.40
C LEU A 164 -7.68 12.43 11.63
N THR A 165 -7.93 13.00 12.81
CA THR A 165 -7.85 12.25 14.06
C THR A 165 -9.03 11.28 14.21
N ARG A 166 -8.81 10.23 15.02
CA ARG A 166 -9.87 9.27 15.35
C ARG A 166 -11.09 9.94 15.94
N ASP A 167 -10.90 10.82 16.93
CA ASP A 167 -11.99 11.54 17.58
C ASP A 167 -12.81 12.39 16.59
N TRP A 168 -12.11 12.97 15.61
CA TRP A 168 -12.76 13.76 14.57
C TRP A 168 -13.65 12.89 13.66
N LEU A 169 -13.17 11.71 13.27
CA LEU A 169 -13.90 10.74 12.46
C LEU A 169 -15.11 10.18 13.21
N ASP A 170 -14.91 9.76 14.46
CA ASP A 170 -15.95 9.17 15.30
C ASP A 170 -17.06 10.20 15.64
N GLY A 171 -16.69 11.44 15.99
CA GLY A 171 -17.65 12.53 16.25
C GLY A 171 -18.55 12.83 15.07
N ARG A 172 -18.09 12.56 13.84
CA ARG A 172 -18.85 12.73 12.60
C ARG A 172 -19.48 11.44 12.08
N LYS A 173 -19.29 10.33 12.75
CA LYS A 173 -19.77 9.00 12.36
C LYS A 173 -19.27 8.59 10.96
N ILE A 174 -18.03 8.95 10.62
CA ILE A 174 -17.38 8.54 9.38
C ILE A 174 -17.02 7.07 9.50
N LYS A 175 -17.34 6.28 8.48
CA LYS A 175 -17.08 4.84 8.42
C LYS A 175 -15.89 4.49 7.55
N ALA A 176 -15.66 5.28 6.49
CA ALA A 176 -14.57 5.04 5.57
C ALA A 176 -13.96 6.33 5.00
N LEU A 177 -12.70 6.21 4.55
CA LEU A 177 -11.96 7.22 3.82
C LEU A 177 -12.03 6.88 2.33
N MET A 178 -12.29 7.87 1.48
CA MET A 178 -12.55 7.61 0.06
C MET A 178 -11.79 8.59 -0.86
N PRO A 179 -10.51 8.34 -1.14
CA PRO A 179 -9.85 9.03 -2.24
C PRO A 179 -10.47 8.59 -3.57
N PHE A 180 -10.73 9.53 -4.47
CA PHE A 180 -11.22 9.23 -5.80
C PHE A 180 -10.50 10.08 -6.86
N CYS A 181 -10.54 9.64 -8.12
CA CYS A 181 -9.94 10.38 -9.22
C CYS A 181 -10.82 10.30 -10.47
N ILE A 182 -11.09 11.48 -11.06
CA ILE A 182 -11.72 11.56 -12.38
C ILE A 182 -10.63 11.33 -13.42
N MET A 183 -10.79 10.26 -14.20
CA MET A 183 -9.84 9.85 -15.22
C MET A 183 -10.14 10.48 -16.57
N PRO A 184 -9.15 10.71 -17.44
CA PRO A 184 -9.35 11.28 -18.77
C PRO A 184 -10.28 10.47 -19.68
N CYS A 185 -10.46 9.18 -19.41
CA CYS A 185 -11.38 8.30 -20.16
C CYS A 185 -12.87 8.48 -19.80
N GLY A 186 -13.24 9.48 -18.99
CA GLY A 186 -14.62 9.71 -18.56
C GLY A 186 -15.11 8.77 -17.45
N LYS A 187 -14.20 8.10 -16.77
CA LYS A 187 -14.51 7.25 -15.61
C LYS A 187 -14.00 7.87 -14.33
N VAL A 188 -14.60 7.48 -13.21
CA VAL A 188 -14.16 7.83 -11.86
C VAL A 188 -13.74 6.57 -11.14
N ARG A 189 -12.51 6.56 -10.66
CA ARG A 189 -11.99 5.51 -9.79
C ARG A 189 -12.15 5.93 -8.34
N PHE A 190 -12.71 5.05 -7.53
CA PHE A 190 -12.84 5.18 -6.10
C PHE A 190 -12.00 4.11 -5.39
N SER A 191 -11.37 4.50 -4.29
CA SER A 191 -10.79 3.56 -3.32
C SER A 191 -11.48 3.80 -1.98
N LEU A 192 -11.83 2.74 -1.28
CA LEU A 192 -12.55 2.78 -0.02
C LEU A 192 -11.70 2.11 1.05
N TYR A 193 -11.46 2.79 2.15
CA TYR A 193 -10.67 2.31 3.27
C TYR A 193 -11.45 2.45 4.55
N GLU A 194 -11.68 1.33 5.23
CA GLU A 194 -12.28 1.36 6.55
C GLU A 194 -11.42 2.19 7.52
N CYS A 195 -12.05 3.08 8.27
CA CYS A 195 -11.38 3.90 9.27
C CYS A 195 -11.78 3.59 10.71
N VAL A 196 -12.82 2.77 10.90
CA VAL A 196 -13.31 2.27 12.18
C VAL A 196 -13.45 0.76 12.08
N GLU A 197 -12.69 0.00 12.84
CA GLU A 197 -12.65 -1.46 12.80
C GLU A 197 -14.05 -2.07 12.86
N ASP A 198 -14.32 -3.01 11.97
CA ASP A 198 -15.59 -3.71 11.81
C ASP A 198 -16.83 -2.81 11.60
N SER A 199 -16.61 -1.58 11.15
CA SER A 199 -17.72 -0.61 10.95
C SER A 199 -18.36 -0.67 9.57
N VAL A 200 -17.64 -1.16 8.57
CA VAL A 200 -18.09 -1.31 7.19
C VAL A 200 -17.26 -2.34 6.44
N ASP A 201 -17.90 -3.21 5.70
CA ASP A 201 -17.21 -4.08 4.73
C ASP A 201 -17.04 -3.32 3.41
N CYS A 202 -15.84 -2.78 3.17
CA CYS A 202 -15.53 -2.04 1.95
C CYS A 202 -15.69 -2.90 0.68
N CYS A 203 -15.44 -4.21 0.78
CA CYS A 203 -15.60 -5.13 -0.35
C CYS A 203 -17.08 -5.26 -0.75
N GLU A 204 -17.97 -5.46 0.21
CA GLU A 204 -19.40 -5.57 -0.05
C GLU A 204 -19.98 -4.27 -0.63
N VAL A 205 -19.56 -3.11 -0.12
CA VAL A 205 -19.92 -1.82 -0.70
C VAL A 205 -19.43 -1.72 -2.15
N SER A 206 -18.15 -2.01 -2.39
CA SER A 206 -17.55 -1.91 -3.73
C SER A 206 -18.17 -2.86 -4.75
N LYS A 207 -18.57 -4.06 -4.35
CA LYS A 207 -19.26 -5.03 -5.22
C LYS A 207 -20.58 -4.49 -5.79
N ARG A 208 -21.31 -3.67 -5.04
CA ARG A 208 -22.57 -3.04 -5.52
C ARG A 208 -22.36 -2.11 -6.70
N PHE A 209 -21.12 -1.62 -6.87
CA PHE A 209 -20.68 -0.77 -8.00
C PHE A 209 -19.84 -1.53 -9.01
N GLY A 210 -19.82 -2.88 -8.98
CA GLY A 210 -19.06 -3.71 -9.91
C GLY A 210 -17.55 -3.76 -9.60
N GLY A 211 -17.15 -3.38 -8.40
CA GLY A 211 -15.78 -3.44 -7.91
C GLY A 211 -15.51 -4.63 -7.01
N GLY A 212 -14.51 -4.50 -6.11
CA GLY A 212 -14.12 -5.53 -5.16
C GLY A 212 -12.87 -5.15 -4.37
N GLY A 213 -12.38 -6.10 -3.57
CA GLY A 213 -11.22 -5.92 -2.71
C GLY A 213 -11.31 -6.77 -1.43
N HIS A 214 -10.83 -6.21 -0.33
CA HIS A 214 -10.89 -6.80 1.00
C HIS A 214 -11.88 -6.03 1.88
N ALA A 215 -12.32 -6.61 3.00
CA ALA A 215 -13.24 -5.98 3.93
C ALA A 215 -12.75 -4.58 4.37
N GLY A 216 -11.48 -4.45 4.74
CA GLY A 216 -10.90 -3.16 5.17
C GLY A 216 -10.45 -2.23 4.04
N ALA A 217 -10.33 -2.69 2.78
CA ALA A 217 -9.84 -1.90 1.65
C ALA A 217 -10.33 -2.45 0.32
N ALA A 218 -11.09 -1.67 -0.42
CA ALA A 218 -11.67 -2.06 -1.70
C ALA A 218 -11.78 -0.87 -2.65
N GLY A 219 -12.24 -1.10 -3.88
CA GLY A 219 -12.44 -0.02 -4.83
C GLY A 219 -13.33 -0.41 -5.99
N PHE A 220 -13.78 0.60 -6.71
CA PHE A 220 -14.64 0.43 -7.87
C PHE A 220 -14.41 1.56 -8.89
N VAL A 221 -14.91 1.36 -10.08
CA VAL A 221 -14.83 2.34 -11.19
C VAL A 221 -16.20 2.48 -11.80
N ILE A 222 -16.71 3.71 -11.88
CA ILE A 222 -17.99 4.03 -12.53
C ILE A 222 -17.80 5.09 -13.59
N ASP A 223 -18.79 5.29 -14.43
CA ASP A 223 -18.81 6.35 -15.45
C ASP A 223 -19.08 7.71 -14.78
N VAL A 224 -18.41 8.76 -15.26
CA VAL A 224 -18.62 10.13 -14.75
C VAL A 224 -20.04 10.64 -15.04
N SER A 225 -20.71 10.08 -16.04
CA SER A 225 -22.07 10.41 -16.40
C SER A 225 -23.14 9.58 -15.68
N SER A 226 -22.74 8.59 -14.88
CA SER A 226 -23.66 7.71 -14.16
C SER A 226 -24.46 8.43 -13.09
N ASP A 227 -25.66 7.92 -12.82
CA ASP A 227 -26.50 8.46 -11.75
C ASP A 227 -25.86 8.24 -10.37
N GLN A 228 -25.14 7.12 -10.18
CA GLN A 228 -24.37 6.85 -8.94
C GLN A 228 -23.34 7.96 -8.66
N PHE A 229 -22.66 8.50 -9.68
CA PHE A 229 -21.72 9.59 -9.48
C PHE A 229 -22.42 10.91 -9.18
N LYS A 230 -23.57 11.18 -9.79
CA LYS A 230 -24.39 12.36 -9.49
C LYS A 230 -24.90 12.31 -8.07
N ASP A 231 -25.50 11.19 -7.64
CA ASP A 231 -26.01 10.98 -6.29
C ASP A 231 -24.92 11.18 -5.24
N PHE A 232 -23.70 10.63 -5.51
CA PHE A 232 -22.54 10.85 -4.66
C PHE A 232 -22.20 12.35 -4.53
N LEU A 233 -22.15 13.09 -5.63
CA LEU A 233 -21.84 14.52 -5.60
C LEU A 233 -22.95 15.35 -4.92
N GLU A 234 -24.23 14.98 -5.08
CA GLU A 234 -25.35 15.63 -4.43
C GLU A 234 -25.38 15.40 -2.92
N SER A 235 -24.87 14.26 -2.46
CA SER A 235 -24.72 13.94 -1.03
C SER A 235 -23.63 14.75 -0.32
N LYS A 236 -22.81 15.48 -1.07
CA LYS A 236 -21.63 16.21 -0.58
C LYS A 236 -21.98 17.28 0.46
N LYS A 237 -21.27 17.25 1.59
CA LYS A 237 -21.26 18.32 2.59
C LYS A 237 -19.84 18.79 2.81
N LEU A 238 -19.61 20.10 2.66
CA LEU A 238 -18.29 20.67 2.94
C LEU A 238 -17.94 20.49 4.42
N LEU A 239 -16.68 20.21 4.70
CA LEU A 239 -16.21 20.14 6.07
C LEU A 239 -16.31 21.53 6.68
N SER A 240 -17.09 21.66 7.75
CA SER A 240 -17.05 22.87 8.59
C SER A 240 -15.68 22.97 9.26
N LYS A 241 -15.01 24.11 9.06
CA LYS A 241 -13.73 24.42 9.72
C LYS A 241 -13.90 24.45 11.23
#